data_e13f447136dbd436ab5f2cdc045bdb58
#
_entry.id   e13f447136dbd436ab5f2cdc045bdb58
#
_cell.length_a   1.000
_cell.length_b   1.000
_cell.length_c   1.000
_cell.angle_alpha   90.00
_cell.angle_beta   90.00
_cell.angle_gamma   90.00
#
_symmetry.space_group_name_H-M   'P 1'
#
loop_
_entity.id
_entity.type
_entity.pdbx_description
1 polymer ?
#
loop_
_entity_poly.entity_id
_entity_poly.type
_entity_poly.pdbx_seq_one_letter_code
_entity_poly.pdbx_strand_id
1 'polypeptide(L)'
;MYCCELLDRSKQAYYKKQKRDEVYLFRVMRIVDAVRQIRQMDPGIGYYKLWLMSKRMFLCDWVPGRDAFLQLLRDFQLTQKRPKPRHTTNSNHRYRKYKNLIRGFVPTRPNQLWVSDITYIDLVDDCCYLHLVTDAYSHKIVGWCLSEKLEAQYTLEALRMAISQATADELKGLIHHSDRGVQYCCNDYTDELKKYKMKISMTEDYKPTDNAIAERVNGILKTEVIYREKRFKTYQDALERISGFIAFYNNTRPHSSIGMKTPSEAHKEQGPQRITWKPAGGLSGAVCPLPQGTP
;
A
#
# COMPACT_ATOMS: atom_id res chain seq x y z
N MET A 1 31.88 37.69 23.72
CA MET A 1 32.06 38.91 22.93
C MET A 1 33.31 38.83 22.04
N TYR A 2 34.42 38.34 22.48
CA TYR A 2 35.69 38.15 21.73
C TYR A 2 35.60 37.30 20.46
N CYS A 3 34.70 36.29 20.40
CA CYS A 3 34.58 35.40 19.24
C CYS A 3 33.99 36.07 17.98
N CYS A 4 33.17 37.10 18.12
CA CYS A 4 32.60 37.79 16.96
C CYS A 4 33.62 38.68 16.25
N GLU A 5 34.50 39.28 17.02
CA GLU A 5 35.59 40.11 16.51
C GLU A 5 36.68 39.26 15.83
N LEU A 6 37.01 38.10 16.40
CA LEU A 6 37.95 37.13 15.81
C LEU A 6 37.46 36.52 14.47
N LEU A 7 36.14 36.46 14.26
CA LEU A 7 35.53 35.88 13.04
C LEU A 7 35.05 36.93 12.06
N ASP A 8 35.37 38.20 12.28
CA ASP A 8 34.92 39.35 11.45
C ASP A 8 33.39 39.34 11.21
N ARG A 9 32.62 39.06 12.28
CA ARG A 9 31.15 38.95 12.25
C ARG A 9 30.52 39.95 13.22
N SER A 10 29.50 40.69 12.76
CA SER A 10 28.75 41.58 13.63
C SER A 10 27.92 40.80 14.67
N LYS A 11 27.72 41.39 15.86
CA LYS A 11 26.83 40.85 16.90
C LYS A 11 25.41 40.56 16.37
N GLN A 12 24.91 41.48 15.55
CA GLN A 12 23.59 41.28 14.90
C GLN A 12 23.55 40.06 13.98
N ALA A 13 24.64 39.77 13.25
CA ALA A 13 24.71 38.57 12.40
C ALA A 13 24.72 37.30 13.24
N TYR A 14 25.39 37.32 14.43
CA TYR A 14 25.34 36.20 15.35
C TYR A 14 23.95 35.93 15.91
N TYR A 15 23.27 36.94 16.45
CA TYR A 15 21.89 36.77 16.98
C TYR A 15 20.88 36.43 15.89
N LYS A 16 21.00 36.97 14.67
CA LYS A 16 20.20 36.56 13.51
C LYS A 16 20.41 35.09 13.14
N LYS A 17 21.66 34.61 13.20
CA LYS A 17 21.98 33.20 12.96
C LYS A 17 21.39 32.33 14.06
N GLN A 18 21.57 32.65 15.32
CA GLN A 18 21.02 31.89 16.46
C GLN A 18 19.51 31.74 16.34
N LYS A 19 18.79 32.85 16.09
CA LYS A 19 17.33 32.80 15.89
C LYS A 19 16.89 31.94 14.67
N ARG A 20 17.67 31.95 13.57
CA ARG A 20 17.42 31.07 12.43
C ARG A 20 17.66 29.62 12.79
N ASP A 21 18.72 29.33 13.54
CA ASP A 21 19.06 27.97 13.95
C ASP A 21 18.01 27.41 14.91
N GLU A 22 17.48 28.22 15.83
CA GLU A 22 16.36 27.84 16.72
C GLU A 22 15.07 27.51 15.92
N VAL A 23 14.70 28.36 14.98
CA VAL A 23 13.53 28.12 14.11
C VAL A 23 13.75 26.89 13.23
N TYR A 24 14.96 26.69 12.72
CA TYR A 24 15.32 25.51 11.94
C TYR A 24 15.22 24.24 12.80
N LEU A 25 15.79 24.23 13.99
CA LEU A 25 15.72 23.10 14.93
C LEU A 25 14.27 22.76 15.29
N PHE A 26 13.45 23.77 15.59
CA PHE A 26 12.03 23.57 15.86
C PHE A 26 11.32 22.88 14.68
N ARG A 27 11.56 23.33 13.45
CA ARG A 27 10.99 22.72 12.23
C ARG A 27 11.46 21.27 12.04
N VAL A 28 12.76 21.03 12.25
CA VAL A 28 13.34 19.68 12.15
C VAL A 28 12.70 18.74 13.16
N MET A 29 12.55 19.16 14.42
CA MET A 29 11.91 18.33 15.46
C MET A 29 10.46 18.02 15.11
N ARG A 30 9.71 18.97 14.58
CA ARG A 30 8.34 18.75 14.09
C ARG A 30 8.28 17.69 12.98
N ILE A 31 9.25 17.70 12.04
CA ILE A 31 9.35 16.67 10.99
C ILE A 31 9.69 15.32 11.60
N VAL A 32 10.65 15.25 12.50
CA VAL A 32 11.07 14.01 13.18
C VAL A 32 9.89 13.37 13.92
N ASP A 33 9.12 14.15 14.65
CA ASP A 33 7.95 13.68 15.40
C ASP A 33 6.85 13.19 14.44
N ALA A 34 6.58 13.92 13.37
CA ALA A 34 5.63 13.48 12.34
C ALA A 34 6.08 12.15 11.69
N VAL A 35 7.37 12.01 11.37
CA VAL A 35 7.93 10.76 10.82
C VAL A 35 7.78 9.61 11.81
N ARG A 36 8.03 9.84 13.10
CA ARG A 36 7.83 8.82 14.15
C ARG A 36 6.37 8.40 14.26
N GLN A 37 5.44 9.36 14.27
CA GLN A 37 4.00 9.09 14.32
C GLN A 37 3.53 8.28 13.10
N ILE A 38 3.93 8.67 11.89
CA ILE A 38 3.59 7.91 10.67
C ILE A 38 4.14 6.49 10.76
N ARG A 39 5.34 6.30 11.28
CA ARG A 39 5.96 4.98 11.43
C ARG A 39 5.39 4.11 12.53
N GLN A 40 4.66 4.66 13.48
CA GLN A 40 3.85 3.85 14.39
C GLN A 40 2.77 3.09 13.63
N MET A 41 2.20 3.70 12.57
CA MET A 41 1.18 3.06 11.73
C MET A 41 1.79 2.20 10.62
N ASP A 42 2.86 2.69 9.98
CA ASP A 42 3.56 2.02 8.86
C ASP A 42 5.08 2.05 9.10
N PRO A 43 5.64 1.08 9.85
CA PRO A 43 7.05 1.05 10.20
C PRO A 43 7.99 1.01 9.00
N GLY A 44 7.54 0.43 7.89
CA GLY A 44 8.33 0.22 6.67
C GLY A 44 8.22 1.30 5.60
N ILE A 45 7.40 2.33 5.82
CA ILE A 45 7.17 3.36 4.82
C ILE A 45 8.47 4.05 4.36
N GLY A 46 8.65 4.13 3.02
CA GLY A 46 9.84 4.70 2.41
C GLY A 46 9.90 6.23 2.51
N TYR A 47 11.13 6.79 2.50
CA TYR A 47 11.41 8.22 2.70
C TYR A 47 10.63 9.16 1.77
N TYR A 48 10.43 8.77 0.51
CA TYR A 48 9.73 9.62 -0.47
C TYR A 48 8.26 9.85 -0.09
N LYS A 49 7.59 8.80 0.40
CA LYS A 49 6.22 8.92 0.89
C LYS A 49 6.15 9.71 2.19
N LEU A 50 7.11 9.51 3.11
CA LEU A 50 7.24 10.32 4.33
C LEU A 50 7.38 11.80 4.02
N TRP A 51 8.24 12.14 3.05
CA TRP A 51 8.42 13.52 2.58
C TRP A 51 7.12 14.11 2.04
N LEU A 52 6.40 13.37 1.19
CA LEU A 52 5.14 13.81 0.62
C LEU A 52 4.06 14.02 1.68
N MET A 53 3.96 13.09 2.62
CA MET A 53 3.02 13.17 3.75
C MET A 53 3.35 14.34 4.68
N SER A 54 4.64 14.57 4.97
CA SER A 54 5.08 15.73 5.75
C SER A 54 4.70 17.04 5.07
N LYS A 55 4.89 17.15 3.74
CA LYS A 55 4.43 18.32 2.98
C LYS A 55 2.92 18.54 3.08
N ARG A 56 2.13 17.50 2.96
CA ARG A 56 0.66 17.57 3.11
C ARG A 56 0.25 17.95 4.54
N MET A 57 0.87 17.36 5.55
CA MET A 57 0.56 17.58 6.96
C MET A 57 0.84 19.04 7.41
N PHE A 58 1.96 19.60 6.97
CA PHE A 58 2.36 20.92 7.42
C PHE A 58 1.83 22.07 6.54
N LEU A 59 1.21 21.78 5.38
CA LEU A 59 0.62 22.75 4.44
C LEU A 59 1.54 23.95 4.15
N CYS A 60 2.85 23.76 4.14
CA CYS A 60 3.79 24.88 4.07
C CYS A 60 5.12 24.51 3.38
N ASP A 61 5.74 25.52 2.82
CA ASP A 61 6.97 25.40 2.03
C ASP A 61 8.24 25.19 2.86
N TRP A 62 8.13 25.18 4.21
CA TRP A 62 9.30 25.03 5.07
C TRP A 62 9.78 23.56 5.23
N VAL A 63 9.02 22.57 4.74
CA VAL A 63 9.52 21.20 4.64
C VAL A 63 10.61 21.17 3.57
N PRO A 64 11.83 20.70 3.90
CA PRO A 64 12.95 20.77 2.99
C PRO A 64 12.70 19.97 1.71
N GLY A 65 13.48 20.25 0.65
CA GLY A 65 13.46 19.48 -0.58
C GLY A 65 13.75 17.99 -0.32
N ARG A 66 13.37 17.13 -1.26
CA ARG A 66 13.43 15.67 -1.13
C ARG A 66 14.78 15.13 -0.65
N ASP A 67 15.87 15.62 -1.22
CA ASP A 67 17.21 15.10 -0.91
C ASP A 67 17.71 15.60 0.46
N ALA A 68 17.42 16.85 0.82
CA ALA A 68 17.68 17.38 2.16
C ALA A 68 16.84 16.68 3.24
N PHE A 69 15.60 16.31 2.92
CA PHE A 69 14.75 15.49 3.80
C PHE A 69 15.35 14.10 4.01
N LEU A 70 15.87 13.46 2.96
CA LEU A 70 16.55 12.17 3.08
C LEU A 70 17.80 12.29 3.96
N GLN A 71 18.59 13.38 3.81
CA GLN A 71 19.75 13.62 4.65
C GLN A 71 19.34 13.80 6.11
N LEU A 72 18.29 14.58 6.38
CA LEU A 72 17.72 14.71 7.71
C LEU A 72 17.34 13.34 8.33
N LEU A 73 16.70 12.46 7.56
CA LEU A 73 16.41 11.11 8.06
C LEU A 73 17.67 10.29 8.38
N ARG A 74 18.77 10.49 7.65
CA ARG A 74 20.07 9.85 7.94
C ARG A 74 20.67 10.39 9.23
N ASP A 75 20.68 11.70 9.39
CA ASP A 75 21.25 12.38 10.55
C ASP A 75 20.54 11.96 11.86
N PHE A 76 19.25 11.74 11.81
CA PHE A 76 18.44 11.23 12.93
C PHE A 76 18.32 9.70 12.97
N GLN A 77 19.10 8.94 12.17
CA GLN A 77 19.07 7.48 12.10
C GLN A 77 17.68 6.89 11.81
N LEU A 78 16.89 7.63 11.05
CA LEU A 78 15.52 7.26 10.67
C LEU A 78 15.45 6.58 9.29
N THR A 79 16.55 6.13 8.70
CA THR A 79 16.56 5.32 7.49
C THR A 79 16.33 3.85 7.79
N GLN A 80 15.77 3.10 6.85
CA GLN A 80 15.43 1.69 7.06
C GLN A 80 15.99 0.79 5.96
N LYS A 81 16.46 -0.41 6.35
CA LYS A 81 16.88 -1.49 5.44
C LYS A 81 15.65 -2.31 4.99
N ARG A 82 15.65 -2.82 3.76
CA ARG A 82 14.61 -3.72 3.28
C ARG A 82 14.78 -5.12 3.89
N PRO A 83 13.72 -5.74 4.41
CA PRO A 83 13.76 -7.13 4.87
C PRO A 83 13.83 -8.10 3.66
N LYS A 84 14.29 -9.34 3.90
CA LYS A 84 14.37 -10.41 2.87
C LYS A 84 13.04 -11.18 2.79
N PRO A 85 12.54 -11.54 1.58
CA PRO A 85 11.27 -12.27 1.41
C PRO A 85 11.36 -13.77 1.70
N ARG A 86 10.22 -14.41 2.03
CA ARG A 86 10.04 -15.88 2.18
C ARG A 86 8.87 -16.35 1.29
N HIS A 87 8.85 -17.64 0.86
CA HIS A 87 7.86 -18.19 -0.09
C HIS A 87 7.09 -19.41 0.48
N THR A 88 5.73 -19.51 0.19
CA THR A 88 4.92 -20.74 0.41
C THR A 88 3.59 -20.71 -0.36
N THR A 89 3.22 -21.76 -1.13
CA THR A 89 1.86 -22.00 -1.70
C THR A 89 1.62 -23.46 -2.08
N ASN A 90 0.37 -24.00 -1.93
CA ASN A 90 -0.04 -25.36 -2.34
C ASN A 90 -1.38 -25.31 -3.11
N SER A 91 -1.45 -25.89 -4.33
CA SER A 91 -2.59 -25.76 -5.26
C SER A 91 -3.05 -27.09 -5.91
N ASN A 92 -2.84 -28.27 -5.27
CA ASN A 92 -3.24 -29.55 -5.84
C ASN A 92 -4.55 -30.10 -5.24
N HIS A 93 -5.71 -29.83 -5.91
CA HIS A 93 -7.06 -30.26 -5.49
C HIS A 93 -7.99 -30.52 -6.69
N ARG A 94 -9.17 -31.20 -6.43
CA ARG A 94 -10.12 -31.66 -7.44
C ARG A 94 -11.20 -30.63 -7.87
N TYR A 95 -11.29 -29.45 -7.26
CA TYR A 95 -12.29 -28.45 -7.62
C TYR A 95 -12.08 -27.88 -9.03
N ARG A 96 -13.17 -27.36 -9.62
CA ARG A 96 -13.16 -26.73 -10.96
C ARG A 96 -12.23 -25.53 -10.97
N LYS A 97 -11.35 -25.47 -11.97
CA LYS A 97 -10.45 -24.34 -12.24
C LYS A 97 -11.06 -23.48 -13.35
N TYR A 98 -10.97 -22.17 -13.21
CA TYR A 98 -11.53 -21.21 -14.17
C TYR A 98 -10.39 -20.62 -15.03
N LYS A 99 -10.77 -20.10 -16.23
CA LYS A 99 -9.81 -19.48 -17.16
C LYS A 99 -9.32 -18.13 -16.64
N ASN A 100 -8.12 -17.73 -17.05
CA ASN A 100 -7.59 -16.40 -16.80
C ASN A 100 -8.28 -15.38 -17.73
N LEU A 101 -9.06 -14.46 -17.15
CA LEU A 101 -9.80 -13.42 -17.87
C LEU A 101 -9.09 -12.07 -17.86
N ILE A 102 -7.92 -11.95 -17.19
CA ILE A 102 -7.25 -10.66 -16.99
C ILE A 102 -6.02 -10.44 -17.85
N ARG A 103 -5.68 -11.39 -18.73
CA ARG A 103 -4.57 -11.18 -19.67
C ARG A 103 -4.85 -10.00 -20.60
N GLY A 104 -4.01 -8.95 -20.50
CA GLY A 104 -4.21 -7.71 -21.27
C GLY A 104 -5.34 -6.82 -20.77
N PHE A 105 -6.05 -7.19 -19.71
CA PHE A 105 -7.10 -6.37 -19.13
C PHE A 105 -6.49 -5.29 -18.22
N VAL A 106 -6.80 -4.04 -18.50
CA VAL A 106 -6.42 -2.87 -17.68
C VAL A 106 -7.69 -2.22 -17.17
N PRO A 107 -7.94 -2.23 -15.85
CA PRO A 107 -9.13 -1.58 -15.31
C PRO A 107 -9.04 -0.07 -15.48
N THR A 108 -10.15 0.56 -15.86
CA THR A 108 -10.27 2.02 -16.07
C THR A 108 -11.13 2.72 -15.01
N ARG A 109 -11.73 1.96 -14.11
CA ARG A 109 -12.53 2.45 -12.98
C ARG A 109 -12.53 1.42 -11.84
N PRO A 110 -12.91 1.82 -10.62
CA PRO A 110 -13.13 0.89 -9.52
C PRO A 110 -14.18 -0.18 -9.86
N ASN A 111 -14.12 -1.28 -9.15
CA ASN A 111 -15.09 -2.39 -9.21
C ASN A 111 -15.21 -3.04 -10.60
N GLN A 112 -14.13 -3.00 -11.42
CA GLN A 112 -14.03 -3.79 -12.64
C GLN A 112 -13.25 -5.09 -12.44
N LEU A 113 -12.25 -5.05 -11.58
CA LEU A 113 -11.38 -6.19 -11.27
C LEU A 113 -11.02 -6.15 -9.78
N TRP A 114 -11.40 -7.19 -9.07
CA TRP A 114 -10.88 -7.49 -7.74
C TRP A 114 -9.89 -8.63 -7.81
N VAL A 115 -8.81 -8.52 -7.07
CA VAL A 115 -7.78 -9.55 -6.93
C VAL A 115 -7.73 -10.01 -5.48
N SER A 116 -7.64 -11.32 -5.26
CA SER A 116 -7.61 -11.90 -3.92
C SER A 116 -6.38 -12.76 -3.73
N ASP A 117 -5.87 -12.74 -2.51
CA ASP A 117 -4.73 -13.57 -2.09
C ASP A 117 -4.76 -13.76 -0.56
N ILE A 118 -4.10 -14.82 -0.09
CA ILE A 118 -3.97 -15.14 1.33
C ILE A 118 -2.52 -15.01 1.73
N THR A 119 -2.28 -14.36 2.86
CA THR A 119 -0.93 -14.22 3.38
C THR A 119 -0.80 -14.76 4.80
N TYR A 120 0.31 -15.42 5.09
CA TYR A 120 0.64 -15.96 6.40
C TYR A 120 1.20 -14.87 7.30
N ILE A 121 0.78 -14.87 8.55
CA ILE A 121 1.21 -13.94 9.60
C ILE A 121 1.79 -14.77 10.74
N ASP A 122 3.10 -14.65 10.98
CA ASP A 122 3.77 -15.40 12.05
C ASP A 122 3.38 -14.84 13.42
N LEU A 123 2.88 -15.69 14.32
CA LEU A 123 2.76 -15.47 15.75
C LEU A 123 3.97 -16.06 16.48
N VAL A 124 4.08 -15.84 17.79
CA VAL A 124 5.18 -16.41 18.60
C VAL A 124 5.14 -17.93 18.57
N ASP A 125 3.98 -18.53 18.81
CA ASP A 125 3.81 -19.98 18.96
C ASP A 125 3.03 -20.63 17.80
N ASP A 126 2.47 -19.82 16.87
CA ASP A 126 1.62 -20.29 15.78
C ASP A 126 1.67 -19.34 14.57
N CYS A 127 0.72 -19.46 13.66
CA CYS A 127 0.49 -18.53 12.56
C CYS A 127 -1.00 -18.24 12.39
N CYS A 128 -1.32 -17.09 11.85
CA CYS A 128 -2.67 -16.76 11.37
C CYS A 128 -2.64 -16.37 9.89
N TYR A 129 -3.81 -16.26 9.30
CA TYR A 129 -3.98 -16.12 7.86
C TYR A 129 -4.76 -14.85 7.57
N LEU A 130 -4.20 -13.98 6.77
CA LEU A 130 -4.87 -12.77 6.31
C LEU A 130 -5.38 -12.98 4.89
N HIS A 131 -6.69 -12.99 4.74
CA HIS A 131 -7.42 -13.08 3.49
C HIS A 131 -7.67 -11.66 3.00
N LEU A 132 -7.27 -11.32 1.78
CA LEU A 132 -7.41 -9.97 1.21
C LEU A 132 -8.19 -10.00 -0.09
N VAL A 133 -9.05 -8.99 -0.26
CA VAL A 133 -9.69 -8.64 -1.54
C VAL A 133 -9.30 -7.19 -1.86
N THR A 134 -8.68 -6.98 -3.00
CA THR A 134 -8.12 -5.68 -3.41
C THR A 134 -8.70 -5.25 -4.74
N ASP A 135 -9.17 -4.03 -4.85
CA ASP A 135 -9.56 -3.42 -6.13
C ASP A 135 -8.32 -3.13 -6.97
N ALA A 136 -8.27 -3.66 -8.18
CA ALA A 136 -7.08 -3.58 -9.01
C ALA A 136 -6.84 -2.20 -9.62
N TYR A 137 -7.88 -1.39 -9.75
CA TYR A 137 -7.77 -0.03 -10.27
C TYR A 137 -7.20 0.94 -9.23
N SER A 138 -7.78 0.93 -8.05
CA SER A 138 -7.44 1.87 -6.97
C SER A 138 -6.39 1.36 -6.00
N HIS A 139 -6.09 0.05 -6.03
CA HIS A 139 -5.30 -0.67 -5.03
C HIS A 139 -5.90 -0.61 -3.61
N LYS A 140 -7.19 -0.24 -3.47
CA LYS A 140 -7.89 -0.25 -2.19
C LYS A 140 -8.15 -1.68 -1.73
N ILE A 141 -7.82 -1.99 -0.49
CA ILE A 141 -8.26 -3.21 0.16
C ILE A 141 -9.74 -3.02 0.48
N VAL A 142 -10.61 -3.69 -0.29
CA VAL A 142 -12.07 -3.57 -0.20
C VAL A 142 -12.68 -4.62 0.72
N GLY A 143 -11.96 -5.71 1.00
CA GLY A 143 -12.37 -6.71 1.98
C GLY A 143 -11.18 -7.42 2.56
N TRP A 144 -11.29 -7.83 3.83
CA TRP A 144 -10.26 -8.60 4.50
C TRP A 144 -10.82 -9.37 5.68
N CYS A 145 -10.15 -10.46 6.04
CA CYS A 145 -10.42 -11.24 7.24
C CYS A 145 -9.11 -11.80 7.77
N LEU A 146 -8.85 -11.66 9.06
CA LEU A 146 -7.76 -12.36 9.73
C LEU A 146 -8.36 -13.59 10.42
N SER A 147 -7.70 -14.75 10.35
CA SER A 147 -8.18 -15.99 10.92
C SER A 147 -7.06 -16.85 11.49
N GLU A 148 -7.34 -17.64 12.48
CA GLU A 148 -6.41 -18.62 13.05
C GLU A 148 -6.32 -19.90 12.19
N LYS A 149 -7.27 -20.11 11.26
CA LYS A 149 -7.33 -21.30 10.42
C LYS A 149 -7.42 -20.93 8.95
N LEU A 150 -6.81 -21.75 8.10
CA LEU A 150 -6.83 -21.61 6.65
C LEU A 150 -8.07 -22.28 6.04
N GLU A 151 -9.27 -21.85 6.45
CA GLU A 151 -10.54 -22.37 5.96
C GLU A 151 -11.22 -21.42 4.97
N ALA A 152 -12.00 -21.97 4.02
CA ALA A 152 -12.64 -21.19 2.97
C ALA A 152 -13.68 -20.17 3.49
N GLN A 153 -14.29 -20.43 4.65
CA GLN A 153 -15.25 -19.51 5.28
C GLN A 153 -14.65 -18.11 5.53
N TYR A 154 -13.39 -18.01 5.93
CA TYR A 154 -12.75 -16.73 6.20
C TYR A 154 -12.42 -15.97 4.91
N THR A 155 -12.10 -16.71 3.84
CA THR A 155 -11.97 -16.12 2.51
C THR A 155 -13.32 -15.57 2.03
N LEU A 156 -14.41 -16.28 2.33
CA LEU A 156 -15.78 -15.86 2.03
C LEU A 156 -16.20 -14.63 2.86
N GLU A 157 -15.79 -14.54 4.14
CA GLU A 157 -16.01 -13.35 4.97
C GLU A 157 -15.32 -12.11 4.38
N ALA A 158 -14.06 -12.24 3.94
CA ALA A 158 -13.36 -11.16 3.27
C ALA A 158 -14.08 -10.73 1.98
N LEU A 159 -14.58 -11.68 1.19
CA LEU A 159 -15.38 -11.39 -0.02
C LEU A 159 -16.69 -10.67 0.34
N ARG A 160 -17.43 -11.13 1.34
CA ARG A 160 -18.70 -10.51 1.79
C ARG A 160 -18.47 -9.09 2.30
N MET A 161 -17.37 -8.83 3.00
CA MET A 161 -16.97 -7.46 3.37
C MET A 161 -16.78 -6.60 2.13
N ALA A 162 -16.10 -7.08 1.09
CA ALA A 162 -15.92 -6.35 -0.17
C ALA A 162 -17.26 -6.09 -0.87
N ILE A 163 -18.12 -7.10 -0.97
CA ILE A 163 -19.45 -7.01 -1.58
C ILE A 163 -20.32 -5.96 -0.88
N SER A 164 -20.27 -5.88 0.44
CA SER A 164 -21.05 -4.90 1.22
C SER A 164 -20.68 -3.43 0.95
N GLN A 165 -19.51 -3.17 0.35
CA GLN A 165 -19.05 -1.82 0.01
C GLN A 165 -19.39 -1.40 -1.43
N ALA A 166 -19.92 -2.29 -2.26
CA ALA A 166 -20.23 -2.03 -3.66
C ALA A 166 -21.76 -2.19 -3.93
N THR A 167 -22.26 -1.48 -4.91
CA THR A 167 -23.65 -1.61 -5.35
C THR A 167 -23.85 -2.86 -6.22
N ALA A 168 -25.08 -3.34 -6.35
CA ALA A 168 -25.39 -4.51 -7.17
C ALA A 168 -25.01 -4.31 -8.65
N ASP A 169 -25.13 -3.09 -9.16
CA ASP A 169 -24.75 -2.75 -10.53
C ASP A 169 -23.23 -2.74 -10.73
N GLU A 170 -22.46 -2.32 -9.75
CA GLU A 170 -21.00 -2.37 -9.79
C GLU A 170 -20.47 -3.81 -9.73
N LEU A 171 -21.14 -4.69 -8.99
CA LEU A 171 -20.79 -6.11 -8.89
C LEU A 171 -21.09 -6.90 -10.16
N LYS A 172 -22.10 -6.50 -10.91
CA LYS A 172 -22.50 -7.19 -12.13
C LYS A 172 -21.43 -7.11 -13.20
N GLY A 173 -20.83 -8.27 -13.52
CA GLY A 173 -19.76 -8.39 -14.51
C GLY A 173 -18.37 -8.02 -14.01
N LEU A 174 -18.21 -7.61 -12.76
CA LEU A 174 -16.93 -7.46 -12.09
C LEU A 174 -16.15 -8.79 -12.20
N ILE A 175 -14.87 -8.70 -12.54
CA ILE A 175 -13.98 -9.87 -12.58
C ILE A 175 -13.36 -10.05 -11.21
N HIS A 176 -13.57 -11.21 -10.60
CA HIS A 176 -12.86 -11.63 -9.41
C HIS A 176 -11.72 -12.57 -9.82
N HIS A 177 -10.47 -12.20 -9.53
CA HIS A 177 -9.28 -12.97 -9.87
C HIS A 177 -8.53 -13.44 -8.63
N SER A 178 -8.13 -14.70 -8.61
CA SER A 178 -7.36 -15.32 -7.53
C SER A 178 -6.38 -16.35 -8.09
N ASP A 179 -5.54 -16.89 -7.22
CA ASP A 179 -4.84 -18.14 -7.52
C ASP A 179 -5.83 -19.33 -7.54
N ARG A 180 -5.30 -20.56 -7.75
CA ARG A 180 -6.07 -21.80 -7.75
C ARG A 180 -6.11 -22.46 -6.37
N GLY A 181 -6.02 -21.72 -5.30
CA GLY A 181 -6.16 -22.24 -3.94
C GLY A 181 -7.54 -22.86 -3.70
N VAL A 182 -7.59 -23.92 -2.88
CA VAL A 182 -8.84 -24.64 -2.56
C VAL A 182 -9.92 -23.67 -2.01
N GLN A 183 -9.52 -22.64 -1.29
CA GLN A 183 -10.40 -21.64 -0.68
C GLN A 183 -11.20 -20.85 -1.74
N TYR A 184 -10.59 -20.59 -2.89
CA TYR A 184 -11.21 -19.84 -4.00
C TYR A 184 -11.99 -20.75 -4.96
N CYS A 185 -11.67 -22.05 -4.97
CA CYS A 185 -12.28 -23.03 -5.87
C CYS A 185 -13.48 -23.74 -5.26
N CYS A 186 -13.70 -23.66 -3.94
CA CYS A 186 -14.82 -24.33 -3.26
C CYS A 186 -16.18 -23.77 -3.73
N ASN A 187 -17.23 -24.60 -3.62
CA ASN A 187 -18.56 -24.26 -4.12
C ASN A 187 -19.11 -23.02 -3.43
N ASP A 188 -19.02 -22.92 -2.10
CA ASP A 188 -19.55 -21.79 -1.32
C ASP A 188 -19.00 -20.45 -1.82
N TYR A 189 -17.70 -20.39 -2.09
CA TYR A 189 -17.05 -19.18 -2.60
C TYR A 189 -17.49 -18.85 -4.03
N THR A 190 -17.46 -19.84 -4.91
CA THR A 190 -17.84 -19.64 -6.33
C THR A 190 -19.31 -19.35 -6.50
N ASP A 191 -20.18 -19.89 -5.65
CA ASP A 191 -21.62 -19.65 -5.69
C ASP A 191 -21.97 -18.25 -5.16
N GLU A 192 -21.26 -17.75 -4.16
CA GLU A 192 -21.37 -16.35 -3.73
C GLU A 192 -21.01 -15.39 -4.88
N LEU A 193 -19.92 -15.63 -5.60
CA LEU A 193 -19.55 -14.82 -6.78
C LEU A 193 -20.64 -14.85 -7.87
N LYS A 194 -21.18 -16.02 -8.19
CA LYS A 194 -22.24 -16.20 -9.20
C LYS A 194 -23.55 -15.50 -8.79
N LYS A 195 -23.91 -15.53 -7.50
CA LYS A 195 -25.10 -14.85 -6.95
C LYS A 195 -25.10 -13.37 -7.32
N TYR A 196 -23.96 -12.70 -7.30
CA TYR A 196 -23.79 -11.30 -7.67
C TYR A 196 -23.43 -11.11 -9.16
N LYS A 197 -23.50 -12.17 -9.98
CA LYS A 197 -23.18 -12.14 -11.42
C LYS A 197 -21.76 -11.67 -11.72
N MET A 198 -20.84 -11.94 -10.80
CA MET A 198 -19.41 -11.68 -10.98
C MET A 198 -18.78 -12.74 -11.88
N LYS A 199 -17.74 -12.36 -12.62
CA LYS A 199 -16.96 -13.27 -13.47
C LYS A 199 -15.80 -13.84 -12.66
N ILE A 200 -15.65 -15.17 -12.70
CA ILE A 200 -14.57 -15.86 -11.98
C ILE A 200 -13.37 -16.02 -12.90
N SER A 201 -12.21 -15.60 -12.44
CA SER A 201 -10.93 -15.69 -13.13
C SER A 201 -9.86 -16.28 -12.20
N MET A 202 -9.00 -17.13 -12.72
CA MET A 202 -7.91 -17.73 -11.95
C MET A 202 -6.60 -17.73 -12.72
N THR A 203 -5.46 -17.72 -12.01
CA THR A 203 -4.14 -17.89 -12.64
C THR A 203 -4.09 -19.22 -13.42
N GLU A 204 -3.51 -19.22 -14.61
CA GLU A 204 -3.44 -20.46 -15.44
C GLU A 204 -2.11 -21.18 -15.29
N ASP A 205 -1.03 -20.47 -15.42
CA ASP A 205 0.31 -21.04 -15.33
C ASP A 205 1.03 -20.34 -14.18
N TYR A 206 1.70 -21.00 -13.29
CA TYR A 206 2.46 -20.45 -12.15
C TYR A 206 3.34 -19.21 -12.48
N LYS A 207 2.85 -18.32 -13.35
CA LYS A 207 3.52 -17.09 -13.71
C LYS A 207 3.21 -16.03 -12.65
N PRO A 208 4.22 -15.50 -11.96
CA PRO A 208 4.05 -14.45 -10.95
C PRO A 208 3.32 -13.20 -11.48
N THR A 209 3.31 -12.99 -12.79
CA THR A 209 2.67 -11.84 -13.43
C THR A 209 1.14 -11.90 -13.44
N ASP A 210 0.54 -13.08 -13.26
CA ASP A 210 -0.90 -13.27 -13.39
C ASP A 210 -1.68 -12.71 -12.19
N ASN A 211 -1.06 -12.53 -11.01
CA ASN A 211 -1.67 -11.90 -9.83
C ASN A 211 -0.81 -10.77 -9.24
N ALA A 212 -0.07 -10.06 -10.08
CA ALA A 212 0.93 -9.07 -9.68
C ALA A 212 0.40 -7.96 -8.75
N ILE A 213 -0.89 -7.61 -8.83
CA ILE A 213 -1.48 -6.57 -7.98
C ILE A 213 -1.68 -7.10 -6.56
N ALA A 214 -2.26 -8.30 -6.40
CA ALA A 214 -2.42 -8.91 -5.07
C ALA A 214 -1.06 -9.18 -4.43
N GLU A 215 -0.09 -9.73 -5.18
CA GLU A 215 1.30 -9.92 -4.73
C GLU A 215 1.94 -8.60 -4.29
N ARG A 216 1.67 -7.50 -5.02
CA ARG A 216 2.18 -6.18 -4.67
C ARG A 216 1.61 -5.68 -3.34
N VAL A 217 0.30 -5.79 -3.12
CA VAL A 217 -0.36 -5.37 -1.87
C VAL A 217 0.13 -6.21 -0.71
N ASN A 218 0.18 -7.53 -0.87
CA ASN A 218 0.75 -8.44 0.12
C ASN A 218 2.23 -8.15 0.39
N GLY A 219 3.01 -7.84 -0.64
CA GLY A 219 4.41 -7.45 -0.51
C GLY A 219 4.58 -6.17 0.30
N ILE A 220 3.70 -5.18 0.15
CA ILE A 220 3.71 -3.94 0.95
C ILE A 220 3.41 -4.28 2.41
N LEU A 221 2.33 -5.03 2.69
CA LEU A 221 1.96 -5.44 4.04
C LEU A 221 3.11 -6.20 4.72
N LYS A 222 3.67 -7.19 4.04
CA LYS A 222 4.80 -7.98 4.55
C LYS A 222 6.02 -7.12 4.85
N THR A 223 6.43 -6.26 3.93
CA THR A 223 7.68 -5.51 4.05
C THR A 223 7.57 -4.27 4.94
N GLU A 224 6.40 -3.67 5.02
CA GLU A 224 6.20 -2.44 5.78
C GLU A 224 5.71 -2.71 7.22
N VAL A 225 5.03 -3.83 7.47
CA VAL A 225 4.51 -4.21 8.80
C VAL A 225 5.05 -5.55 9.27
N ILE A 226 4.65 -6.67 8.64
CA ILE A 226 4.84 -8.02 9.21
C ILE A 226 6.33 -8.33 9.48
N TYR A 227 7.21 -8.06 8.51
CA TYR A 227 8.64 -8.32 8.69
C TYR A 227 9.36 -7.30 9.57
N ARG A 228 8.68 -6.24 10.00
CA ARG A 228 9.19 -5.23 10.94
C ARG A 228 8.85 -5.55 12.38
N GLU A 229 7.72 -6.17 12.59
CA GLU A 229 7.39 -6.81 13.85
C GLU A 229 8.21 -8.11 13.96
N LYS A 230 8.77 -8.41 15.12
CA LYS A 230 9.52 -9.65 15.30
C LYS A 230 8.61 -10.87 15.12
N ARG A 231 7.50 -10.90 15.80
CA ARG A 231 6.32 -11.79 15.72
C ARG A 231 5.24 -11.18 16.57
N PHE A 232 4.00 -11.32 16.19
CA PHE A 232 2.90 -10.93 17.04
C PHE A 232 2.79 -11.91 18.24
N LYS A 233 2.50 -11.37 19.41
CA LYS A 233 2.39 -12.22 20.61
C LYS A 233 1.11 -13.06 20.57
N THR A 234 0.01 -12.44 20.15
CA THR A 234 -1.32 -13.04 20.12
C THR A 234 -2.01 -12.73 18.79
N TYR A 235 -3.07 -13.49 18.50
CA TYR A 235 -3.99 -13.19 17.40
C TYR A 235 -4.59 -11.78 17.54
N GLN A 236 -4.96 -11.36 18.76
CA GLN A 236 -5.55 -10.05 19.01
C GLN A 236 -4.56 -8.91 18.70
N ASP A 237 -3.28 -9.05 19.07
CA ASP A 237 -2.24 -8.07 18.71
C ASP A 237 -2.09 -7.96 17.18
N ALA A 238 -2.11 -9.10 16.48
CA ALA A 238 -2.06 -9.13 15.02
C ALA A 238 -3.30 -8.46 14.41
N LEU A 239 -4.49 -8.74 14.93
CA LEU A 239 -5.75 -8.17 14.46
C LEU A 239 -5.77 -6.65 14.59
N GLU A 240 -5.43 -6.12 15.76
CA GLU A 240 -5.35 -4.67 15.99
C GLU A 240 -4.33 -4.00 15.06
N ARG A 241 -3.16 -4.59 14.97
CA ARG A 241 -2.07 -4.03 14.16
C ARG A 241 -2.39 -4.02 12.68
N ILE A 242 -2.96 -5.11 12.15
CA ILE A 242 -3.31 -5.26 10.74
C ILE A 242 -4.51 -4.38 10.39
N SER A 243 -5.54 -4.32 11.24
CA SER A 243 -6.71 -3.46 11.00
C SER A 243 -6.31 -1.99 10.95
N GLY A 244 -5.48 -1.53 11.88
CA GLY A 244 -4.94 -0.17 11.89
C GLY A 244 -4.09 0.13 10.65
N PHE A 245 -3.26 -0.84 10.22
CA PHE A 245 -2.48 -0.67 8.99
C PHE A 245 -3.35 -0.62 7.74
N ILE A 246 -4.37 -1.48 7.60
CA ILE A 246 -5.28 -1.46 6.44
C ILE A 246 -6.03 -0.12 6.35
N ALA A 247 -6.49 0.41 7.49
CA ALA A 247 -7.10 1.72 7.54
C ALA A 247 -6.13 2.83 7.10
N PHE A 248 -4.90 2.81 7.59
CA PHE A 248 -3.84 3.74 7.20
C PHE A 248 -3.48 3.59 5.71
N TYR A 249 -3.33 2.35 5.22
CA TYR A 249 -3.02 2.03 3.84
C TYR A 249 -4.06 2.60 2.88
N ASN A 250 -5.34 2.39 3.17
CA ASN A 250 -6.43 2.84 2.33
C ASN A 250 -6.59 4.37 2.32
N ASN A 251 -6.45 5.03 3.47
CA ASN A 251 -6.91 6.41 3.65
C ASN A 251 -5.77 7.44 3.74
N THR A 252 -4.55 7.01 4.05
CA THR A 252 -3.46 7.96 4.39
C THR A 252 -2.21 7.71 3.57
N ARG A 253 -1.88 6.44 3.26
CA ARG A 253 -0.63 6.07 2.61
C ARG A 253 -0.65 6.38 1.11
N PRO A 254 0.30 7.22 0.58
CA PRO A 254 0.38 7.48 -0.85
C PRO A 254 0.87 6.25 -1.63
N HIS A 255 0.34 6.05 -2.83
CA HIS A 255 0.70 4.93 -3.68
C HIS A 255 1.26 5.39 -5.03
N SER A 256 2.50 4.97 -5.37
CA SER A 256 3.19 5.44 -6.57
C SER A 256 2.53 5.00 -7.88
N SER A 257 1.89 3.83 -7.92
CA SER A 257 1.22 3.31 -9.12
C SER A 257 -0.10 4.02 -9.45
N ILE A 258 -0.64 4.81 -8.53
CA ILE A 258 -1.86 5.59 -8.71
C ILE A 258 -1.62 7.10 -8.52
N GLY A 259 -0.46 7.58 -8.94
CA GLY A 259 -0.15 9.01 -8.94
C GLY A 259 0.07 9.63 -7.57
N MET A 260 0.55 8.88 -6.59
CA MET A 260 0.75 9.30 -5.20
C MET A 260 -0.55 9.70 -4.47
N LYS A 261 -1.69 9.25 -4.95
CA LYS A 261 -2.96 9.30 -4.22
C LYS A 261 -3.02 8.18 -3.18
N THR A 262 -3.94 8.31 -2.23
CA THR A 262 -4.34 7.18 -1.40
C THR A 262 -5.26 6.24 -2.19
N PRO A 263 -5.33 4.95 -1.85
CA PRO A 263 -6.28 4.03 -2.47
C PRO A 263 -7.73 4.51 -2.39
N SER A 264 -8.15 5.12 -1.28
CA SER A 264 -9.50 5.65 -1.12
C SER A 264 -9.78 6.88 -1.99
N GLU A 265 -8.77 7.74 -2.24
CA GLU A 265 -8.90 8.85 -3.20
C GLU A 265 -9.05 8.29 -4.63
N ALA A 266 -8.16 7.37 -5.03
CA ALA A 266 -8.21 6.76 -6.36
C ALA A 266 -9.51 5.96 -6.60
N HIS A 267 -10.10 5.38 -5.57
CA HIS A 267 -11.34 4.61 -5.66
C HIS A 267 -12.58 5.46 -5.98
N LYS A 268 -12.46 6.78 -5.95
CA LYS A 268 -13.53 7.73 -6.32
C LYS A 268 -13.38 8.27 -7.74
N GLU A 269 -12.34 7.85 -8.45
CA GLU A 269 -11.99 8.38 -9.77
C GLU A 269 -12.26 7.36 -10.87
N GLN A 270 -12.24 7.85 -12.11
CA GLN A 270 -12.36 7.04 -13.33
C GLN A 270 -11.36 7.53 -14.38
N GLY A 271 -11.04 6.68 -15.33
CA GLY A 271 -10.10 6.98 -16.41
C GLY A 271 -8.70 6.39 -16.16
N PRO A 272 -7.72 6.65 -17.03
CA PRO A 272 -6.38 6.10 -16.91
C PRO A 272 -5.66 6.68 -15.68
N GLN A 273 -5.09 5.81 -14.85
CA GLN A 273 -4.29 6.22 -13.70
C GLN A 273 -2.94 6.80 -14.16
N ARG A 274 -2.57 7.94 -13.57
CA ARG A 274 -1.29 8.59 -13.85
C ARG A 274 -0.16 7.86 -13.13
N ILE A 275 0.60 7.06 -13.86
CA ILE A 275 1.77 6.37 -13.33
C ILE A 275 2.91 7.37 -13.15
N THR A 276 3.39 7.57 -11.92
CA THR A 276 4.53 8.45 -11.61
C THR A 276 5.90 7.78 -11.76
N TRP A 277 5.93 6.48 -12.05
CA TRP A 277 7.15 5.70 -12.19
C TRP A 277 7.05 4.78 -13.42
N LYS A 278 8.07 4.83 -14.30
CA LYS A 278 8.23 3.88 -15.40
C LYS A 278 9.14 2.74 -14.94
N PRO A 279 8.76 1.46 -15.13
CA PRO A 279 9.69 0.37 -14.91
C PRO A 279 10.87 0.49 -15.86
N ALA A 280 12.09 0.30 -15.38
CA ALA A 280 13.27 0.21 -16.23
C ALA A 280 13.12 -1.04 -17.13
N GLY A 281 12.95 -0.84 -18.46
CA GLY A 281 12.88 -1.92 -19.45
C GLY A 281 11.52 -2.15 -20.13
N GLY A 282 10.54 -1.29 -19.97
CA GLY A 282 9.26 -1.36 -20.69
C GLY A 282 9.29 -0.58 -22.01
N LEU A 283 9.03 -1.26 -23.13
CA LEU A 283 8.86 -0.70 -24.47
C LEU A 283 7.90 0.50 -24.49
N SER A 284 8.31 1.53 -25.20
CA SER A 284 7.57 2.77 -25.46
C SER A 284 6.23 2.49 -26.15
N GLY A 285 5.15 2.95 -25.56
CA GLY A 285 3.83 2.91 -26.19
C GLY A 285 2.76 3.57 -25.35
N ALA A 286 2.76 4.89 -25.29
CA ALA A 286 1.67 5.86 -25.26
C ALA A 286 2.19 7.19 -24.69
N VAL A 287 2.58 8.05 -25.59
CA VAL A 287 2.80 9.48 -25.30
C VAL A 287 1.44 10.11 -25.10
N CYS A 288 1.13 10.49 -23.86
CA CYS A 288 -0.01 11.36 -23.62
C CYS A 288 0.45 12.81 -23.85
N PRO A 289 -0.18 13.58 -24.75
CA PRO A 289 0.23 14.96 -25.03
C PRO A 289 0.01 15.85 -23.79
N LEU A 290 0.95 16.73 -23.54
CA LEU A 290 0.84 17.82 -22.57
C LEU A 290 -0.33 18.74 -22.97
N PRO A 291 -1.11 19.27 -22.04
CA PRO A 291 -2.06 20.31 -22.35
C PRO A 291 -1.31 21.57 -22.82
N GLN A 292 -1.59 21.99 -24.04
CA GLN A 292 -1.14 23.26 -24.56
C GLN A 292 -1.76 24.38 -23.71
N GLY A 293 -0.92 25.27 -23.22
CA GLY A 293 -1.37 26.49 -22.58
C GLY A 293 -2.18 27.33 -23.56
N THR A 294 -3.33 27.78 -23.14
CA THR A 294 -4.09 28.83 -23.80
C THR A 294 -3.47 30.20 -23.53
N PRO A 295 -3.56 31.13 -24.50
CA PRO A 295 -2.83 32.43 -24.52
C PRO A 295 -3.27 33.41 -23.42
#